data_fc82b2cfb43d04c0f88d3eb64a41ac5b
#
_entry.id   fc82b2cfb43d04c0f88d3eb64a41ac5b
#
_cell.length_a   1.000
_cell.length_b   1.000
_cell.length_c   1.000
_cell.angle_alpha   90.00
_cell.angle_beta   90.00
_cell.angle_gamma   90.00
#
_symmetry.space_group_name_H-M   'P 1'
#
loop_
_entity.id
_entity.type
_entity.pdbx_description
1 polymer ?
#
loop_
_entity_poly.entity_id
_entity_poly.type
_entity_poly.pdbx_seq_one_letter_code
_entity_poly.pdbx_strand_id
1 'polypeptide(L)'
;MTLNELLEKVPAYARDLKLNISSFLSQAELTEQQTWGTVVASAIASRNQELVAVVLKEAARHLSPAAMEGAKGAAAIMGMSNIYYRFLHISSNEKYRTIPARLRMNILRTHGVDAVDFELWCTAVSAIHGCGDCVASHEKTLREKGFREESILAAVRIASVIHGLAGVLETEKVASPVPAVA
;
A
#
# COMPACT_ATOMS: atom_id res chain seq x y z
N MET A 1 13.48 -10.99 -12.36
CA MET A 1 14.10 -9.85 -11.64
C MET A 1 13.79 -10.00 -10.17
N THR A 2 14.75 -9.76 -9.31
CA THR A 2 14.65 -9.69 -7.85
C THR A 2 14.44 -8.24 -7.40
N LEU A 3 14.10 -8.04 -6.11
CA LEU A 3 13.98 -6.70 -5.55
C LEU A 3 15.33 -5.94 -5.61
N ASN A 4 16.44 -6.62 -5.33
CA ASN A 4 17.76 -6.00 -5.42
C ASN A 4 18.10 -5.55 -6.85
N GLU A 5 17.84 -6.40 -7.87
CA GLU A 5 18.02 -6.01 -9.27
C GLU A 5 17.13 -4.83 -9.68
N LEU A 6 15.91 -4.73 -9.14
CA LEU A 6 15.05 -3.56 -9.35
C LEU A 6 15.65 -2.30 -8.72
N LEU A 7 16.17 -2.40 -7.50
CA LEU A 7 16.77 -1.29 -6.77
C LEU A 7 18.08 -0.79 -7.42
N GLU A 8 18.79 -1.63 -8.18
CA GLU A 8 19.95 -1.18 -8.95
C GLU A 8 19.58 -0.24 -10.12
N LYS A 9 18.33 -0.28 -10.58
CA LYS A 9 17.82 0.65 -11.61
C LYS A 9 17.45 2.05 -11.06
N VAL A 10 17.42 2.22 -9.74
CA VAL A 10 17.07 3.50 -9.11
C VAL A 10 18.19 4.52 -9.35
N PRO A 11 17.90 5.65 -10.03
CA PRO A 11 18.91 6.64 -10.38
C PRO A 11 19.40 7.41 -9.15
N ALA A 12 20.52 8.10 -9.31
CA ALA A 12 21.18 8.82 -8.22
C ALA A 12 20.29 9.85 -7.52
N TYR A 13 19.41 10.54 -8.25
CA TYR A 13 18.48 11.52 -7.68
C TYR A 13 17.45 10.90 -6.73
N ALA A 14 17.19 9.60 -6.84
CA ALA A 14 16.24 8.86 -6.01
C ALA A 14 16.92 7.89 -5.02
N ARG A 15 18.23 8.06 -4.77
CA ARG A 15 19.02 7.19 -3.89
C ARG A 15 18.41 6.99 -2.51
N ASP A 16 17.78 8.02 -1.96
CA ASP A 16 17.18 7.98 -0.63
C ASP A 16 16.03 6.94 -0.54
N LEU A 17 15.28 6.72 -1.62
CA LEU A 17 14.26 5.68 -1.66
C LEU A 17 14.86 4.28 -1.49
N LYS A 18 16.00 4.00 -2.14
CA LYS A 18 16.75 2.74 -1.99
C LYS A 18 17.21 2.53 -0.55
N LEU A 19 17.75 3.55 0.09
CA LEU A 19 18.19 3.51 1.48
C LEU A 19 17.02 3.29 2.45
N ASN A 20 15.90 3.96 2.22
CA ASN A 20 14.69 3.78 3.02
C ASN A 20 14.11 2.37 2.92
N ILE A 21 14.17 1.72 1.74
CA ILE A 21 13.73 0.32 1.58
C ILE A 21 14.54 -0.61 2.46
N SER A 22 15.86 -0.49 2.45
CA SER A 22 16.74 -1.30 3.30
C SER A 22 16.45 -1.06 4.79
N SER A 23 16.13 0.18 5.17
CA SER A 23 15.81 0.55 6.53
C SER A 23 14.48 -0.08 7.00
N PHE A 24 13.40 0.05 6.25
CA PHE A 24 12.11 -0.47 6.71
C PHE A 24 12.03 -2.01 6.68
N LEU A 25 12.80 -2.69 5.83
CA LEU A 25 12.86 -4.15 5.83
C LEU A 25 13.55 -4.72 7.09
N SER A 26 14.34 -3.92 7.79
CA SER A 26 15.04 -4.29 9.03
C SER A 26 14.41 -3.69 10.31
N GLN A 27 13.30 -2.93 10.20
CA GLN A 27 12.65 -2.30 11.35
C GLN A 27 11.98 -3.32 12.28
N ALA A 28 11.95 -3.00 13.59
CA ALA A 28 11.38 -3.87 14.62
C ALA A 28 9.93 -3.55 15.01
N GLU A 29 9.36 -2.47 14.47
CA GLU A 29 8.02 -1.99 14.83
C GLU A 29 6.88 -2.85 14.26
N LEU A 30 7.16 -3.64 13.23
CA LEU A 30 6.21 -4.51 12.55
C LEU A 30 6.73 -5.95 12.50
N THR A 31 5.82 -6.91 12.53
CA THR A 31 6.15 -8.30 12.22
C THR A 31 6.51 -8.45 10.74
N GLU A 32 7.15 -9.57 10.37
CA GLU A 32 7.46 -9.86 8.97
C GLU A 32 6.21 -9.86 8.09
N GLN A 33 5.11 -10.47 8.56
CA GLN A 33 3.82 -10.48 7.85
C GLN A 33 3.24 -9.09 7.69
N GLN A 34 3.27 -8.25 8.72
CA GLN A 34 2.80 -6.87 8.65
C GLN A 34 3.62 -6.05 7.66
N THR A 35 4.94 -6.18 7.70
CA THR A 35 5.86 -5.49 6.79
C THR A 35 5.58 -5.89 5.34
N TRP A 36 5.66 -7.18 5.02
CA TRP A 36 5.50 -7.63 3.63
C TRP A 36 4.08 -7.47 3.09
N GLY A 37 3.06 -7.65 3.93
CA GLY A 37 1.68 -7.36 3.53
C GLY A 37 1.47 -5.88 3.22
N THR A 38 2.09 -4.97 4.00
CA THR A 38 2.08 -3.53 3.72
C THR A 38 2.81 -3.21 2.41
N VAL A 39 3.97 -3.84 2.15
CA VAL A 39 4.72 -3.68 0.88
C VAL A 39 3.87 -4.12 -0.30
N VAL A 40 3.22 -5.29 -0.22
CA VAL A 40 2.33 -5.81 -1.29
C VAL A 40 1.16 -4.86 -1.54
N ALA A 41 0.42 -4.50 -0.49
CA ALA A 41 -0.75 -3.63 -0.63
C ALA A 41 -0.38 -2.26 -1.20
N SER A 42 0.75 -1.68 -0.75
CA SER A 42 1.27 -0.40 -1.22
C SER A 42 1.74 -0.45 -2.67
N ALA A 43 2.44 -1.52 -3.08
CA ALA A 43 2.88 -1.69 -4.47
C ALA A 43 1.68 -1.76 -5.44
N ILE A 44 0.66 -2.55 -5.08
CA ILE A 44 -0.58 -2.65 -5.88
C ILE A 44 -1.28 -1.29 -5.96
N ALA A 45 -1.42 -0.58 -4.84
CA ALA A 45 -2.03 0.75 -4.79
C ALA A 45 -1.26 1.78 -5.64
N SER A 46 0.04 1.62 -5.79
CA SER A 46 0.93 2.49 -6.57
C SER A 46 0.94 2.19 -8.07
N ARG A 47 0.37 1.07 -8.52
CA ARG A 47 0.04 0.73 -9.92
C ARG A 47 1.21 0.62 -10.90
N ASN A 48 2.46 0.52 -10.45
CA ASN A 48 3.58 0.22 -11.32
C ASN A 48 3.69 -1.31 -11.52
N GLN A 49 3.54 -1.79 -12.75
CA GLN A 49 3.49 -3.22 -13.05
C GLN A 49 4.79 -3.96 -12.72
N GLU A 50 5.95 -3.34 -12.99
CA GLU A 50 7.26 -3.93 -12.72
C GLU A 50 7.48 -4.10 -11.22
N LEU A 51 7.18 -3.06 -10.43
CA LEU A 51 7.25 -3.10 -8.97
C LEU A 51 6.32 -4.17 -8.39
N VAL A 52 5.07 -4.22 -8.85
CA VAL A 52 4.09 -5.23 -8.40
C VAL A 52 4.59 -6.63 -8.67
N ALA A 53 5.10 -6.92 -9.87
CA ALA A 53 5.59 -8.24 -10.24
C ALA A 53 6.78 -8.68 -9.37
N VAL A 54 7.72 -7.78 -9.10
CA VAL A 54 8.88 -8.04 -8.25
C VAL A 54 8.48 -8.22 -6.80
N VAL A 55 7.62 -7.35 -6.27
CA VAL A 55 7.14 -7.41 -4.88
C VAL A 55 6.34 -8.69 -4.63
N LEU A 56 5.43 -9.08 -5.51
CA LEU A 56 4.65 -10.31 -5.34
C LEU A 56 5.56 -11.56 -5.31
N LYS A 57 6.57 -11.59 -6.18
CA LYS A 57 7.54 -12.71 -6.22
C LYS A 57 8.37 -12.78 -4.94
N GLU A 58 8.84 -11.65 -4.43
CA GLU A 58 9.63 -11.63 -3.19
C GLU A 58 8.76 -11.92 -1.97
N ALA A 59 7.60 -11.27 -1.85
CA ALA A 59 6.68 -11.45 -0.73
C ALA A 59 6.17 -12.90 -0.59
N ALA A 60 6.13 -13.69 -1.66
CA ALA A 60 5.77 -15.11 -1.60
C ALA A 60 6.73 -15.96 -0.75
N ARG A 61 7.91 -15.44 -0.37
CA ARG A 61 8.86 -16.08 0.53
C ARG A 61 8.60 -15.77 2.00
N HIS A 62 7.82 -14.73 2.26
CA HIS A 62 7.59 -14.13 3.58
C HIS A 62 6.14 -14.22 4.03
N LEU A 63 5.21 -14.38 3.10
CA LEU A 63 3.78 -14.42 3.38
C LEU A 63 3.20 -15.79 3.10
N SER A 64 2.27 -16.22 3.96
CA SER A 64 1.40 -17.34 3.64
C SER A 64 0.48 -17.00 2.45
N PRO A 65 -0.08 -17.99 1.74
CA PRO A 65 -1.07 -17.73 0.69
C PRO A 65 -2.25 -16.88 1.16
N ALA A 66 -2.74 -17.12 2.38
CA ALA A 66 -3.83 -16.35 2.98
C ALA A 66 -3.43 -14.87 3.22
N ALA A 67 -2.22 -14.63 3.76
CA ALA A 67 -1.72 -13.27 3.98
C ALA A 67 -1.49 -12.51 2.66
N MET A 68 -1.00 -13.20 1.63
CA MET A 68 -0.87 -12.63 0.29
C MET A 68 -2.23 -12.22 -0.30
N GLU A 69 -3.24 -13.08 -0.22
CA GLU A 69 -4.59 -12.76 -0.68
C GLU A 69 -5.24 -11.65 0.16
N GLY A 70 -5.02 -11.63 1.47
CA GLY A 70 -5.47 -10.56 2.36
C GLY A 70 -4.88 -9.20 1.97
N ALA A 71 -3.57 -9.12 1.71
CA ALA A 71 -2.90 -7.88 1.29
C ALA A 71 -3.41 -7.37 -0.08
N LYS A 72 -3.60 -8.29 -1.04
CA LYS A 72 -4.25 -7.96 -2.33
C LYS A 72 -5.68 -7.48 -2.12
N GLY A 73 -6.42 -8.14 -1.23
CA GLY A 73 -7.79 -7.78 -0.86
C GLY A 73 -7.88 -6.37 -0.28
N ALA A 74 -6.97 -6.01 0.64
CA ALA A 74 -6.86 -4.67 1.20
C ALA A 74 -6.63 -3.61 0.10
N ALA A 75 -5.69 -3.85 -0.81
CA ALA A 75 -5.43 -2.95 -1.93
C ALA A 75 -6.66 -2.79 -2.85
N ALA A 76 -7.33 -3.89 -3.17
CA ALA A 76 -8.50 -3.88 -4.05
C ALA A 76 -9.69 -3.13 -3.44
N ILE A 77 -10.02 -3.44 -2.17
CA ILE A 77 -11.19 -2.82 -1.53
C ILE A 77 -10.95 -1.33 -1.22
N MET A 78 -9.73 -0.97 -0.81
CA MET A 78 -9.37 0.42 -0.59
C MET A 78 -9.27 1.19 -1.92
N GLY A 79 -8.88 0.54 -3.02
CA GLY A 79 -8.92 1.13 -4.36
C GLY A 79 -10.32 1.64 -4.77
N MET A 80 -11.37 0.97 -4.32
CA MET A 80 -12.76 1.35 -4.51
C MET A 80 -13.25 2.33 -3.43
N SER A 81 -13.17 1.91 -2.16
CA SER A 81 -13.80 2.63 -1.05
C SER A 81 -13.16 3.99 -0.79
N ASN A 82 -11.84 4.13 -0.97
CA ASN A 82 -11.17 5.40 -0.75
C ASN A 82 -11.64 6.49 -1.71
N ILE A 83 -11.97 6.14 -2.97
CA ILE A 83 -12.54 7.10 -3.92
C ILE A 83 -13.92 7.57 -3.45
N TYR A 84 -14.77 6.63 -3.07
CA TYR A 84 -16.14 6.92 -2.64
C TYR A 84 -16.18 7.76 -1.36
N TYR A 85 -15.48 7.33 -0.31
CA TYR A 85 -15.49 8.04 0.98
C TYR A 85 -14.73 9.37 0.93
N ARG A 86 -13.65 9.46 0.14
CA ARG A 86 -12.99 10.75 -0.11
C ARG A 86 -13.94 11.75 -0.78
N PHE A 87 -14.74 11.31 -1.75
CA PHE A 87 -15.76 12.16 -2.35
C PHE A 87 -16.76 12.68 -1.30
N LEU A 88 -17.26 11.78 -0.44
CA LEU A 88 -18.19 12.18 0.64
C LEU A 88 -17.57 13.18 1.61
N HIS A 89 -16.26 13.01 1.89
CA HIS A 89 -15.51 13.89 2.80
C HIS A 89 -15.32 15.30 2.22
N ILE A 90 -14.96 15.39 0.94
CA ILE A 90 -14.65 16.70 0.29
C ILE A 90 -15.92 17.39 -0.20
N SER A 91 -17.01 16.67 -0.45
CA SER A 91 -18.25 17.25 -0.92
C SER A 91 -18.90 18.13 0.14
N SER A 92 -19.29 19.34 -0.24
CA SER A 92 -19.99 20.28 0.63
C SER A 92 -21.48 19.92 0.84
N ASN A 93 -22.02 18.93 0.10
CA ASN A 93 -23.44 18.56 0.18
C ASN A 93 -23.64 17.34 1.09
N GLU A 94 -24.02 17.59 2.34
CA GLU A 94 -24.28 16.58 3.37
C GLU A 94 -25.32 15.52 2.98
N LYS A 95 -26.19 15.80 2.00
CA LYS A 95 -27.17 14.83 1.52
C LYS A 95 -26.53 13.56 0.98
N TYR A 96 -25.32 13.64 0.41
CA TYR A 96 -24.61 12.45 -0.07
C TYR A 96 -24.31 11.44 1.04
N ARG A 97 -24.09 11.89 2.27
CA ARG A 97 -23.83 11.02 3.43
C ARG A 97 -25.06 10.25 3.89
N THR A 98 -26.27 10.70 3.54
CA THR A 98 -27.52 10.03 3.90
C THR A 98 -27.98 9.00 2.86
N ILE A 99 -27.38 9.00 1.70
CA ILE A 99 -27.69 8.07 0.61
C ILE A 99 -26.92 6.75 0.82
N PRO A 100 -27.60 5.59 0.79
CA PRO A 100 -26.91 4.31 0.92
C PRO A 100 -25.81 4.13 -0.14
N ALA A 101 -24.60 3.73 0.28
CA ALA A 101 -23.46 3.56 -0.61
C ALA A 101 -23.66 2.53 -1.72
N ARG A 102 -24.46 1.47 -1.47
CA ARG A 102 -24.74 0.34 -2.38
C ARG A 102 -23.48 -0.33 -2.94
N LEU A 103 -22.37 -0.26 -2.20
CA LEU A 103 -21.12 -0.91 -2.50
C LEU A 103 -20.96 -2.17 -1.66
N ARG A 104 -20.54 -3.27 -2.28
CA ARG A 104 -20.25 -4.51 -1.56
C ARG A 104 -18.83 -4.47 -1.04
N MET A 105 -18.66 -4.68 0.26
CA MET A 105 -17.37 -4.65 0.96
C MET A 105 -17.20 -5.89 1.87
N ASN A 106 -17.67 -7.06 1.40
CA ASN A 106 -17.67 -8.29 2.20
C ASN A 106 -16.27 -8.69 2.65
N ILE A 107 -15.24 -8.42 1.84
CA ILE A 107 -13.84 -8.72 2.14
C ILE A 107 -13.38 -8.11 3.49
N LEU A 108 -13.95 -7.00 3.92
CA LEU A 108 -13.65 -6.39 5.23
C LEU A 108 -13.93 -7.33 6.42
N ARG A 109 -14.75 -8.38 6.20
CA ARG A 109 -15.10 -9.39 7.22
C ARG A 109 -14.60 -10.79 6.88
N THR A 110 -14.20 -11.03 5.63
CA THR A 110 -13.87 -12.36 5.10
C THR A 110 -12.43 -12.45 4.55
N HIS A 111 -11.57 -11.53 4.96
CA HIS A 111 -10.18 -11.42 4.46
C HIS A 111 -9.26 -12.60 4.84
N GLY A 112 -9.65 -13.43 5.84
CA GLY A 112 -8.93 -14.67 6.16
C GLY A 112 -7.58 -14.51 6.86
N VAL A 113 -7.25 -13.32 7.37
CA VAL A 113 -6.02 -12.99 8.10
C VAL A 113 -6.33 -12.36 9.45
N ASP A 114 -5.31 -12.04 10.24
CA ASP A 114 -5.49 -11.25 11.45
C ASP A 114 -6.12 -9.89 11.13
N ALA A 115 -7.08 -9.48 11.96
CA ALA A 115 -7.83 -8.25 11.71
C ALA A 115 -6.97 -6.98 11.86
N VAL A 116 -5.93 -7.01 12.71
CA VAL A 116 -4.99 -5.89 12.87
C VAL A 116 -4.13 -5.76 11.62
N ASP A 117 -3.65 -6.87 11.07
CA ASP A 117 -2.82 -6.86 9.86
C ASP A 117 -3.62 -6.30 8.67
N PHE A 118 -4.87 -6.75 8.51
CA PHE A 118 -5.73 -6.25 7.43
C PHE A 118 -6.02 -4.75 7.56
N GLU A 119 -6.35 -4.26 8.77
CA GLU A 119 -6.56 -2.83 9.05
C GLU A 119 -5.30 -2.01 8.79
N LEU A 120 -4.13 -2.54 9.14
CA LEU A 120 -2.84 -1.89 8.89
C LEU A 120 -2.58 -1.70 7.38
N TRP A 121 -2.85 -2.74 6.60
CA TRP A 121 -2.71 -2.69 5.14
C TRP A 121 -3.73 -1.73 4.50
N CYS A 122 -4.96 -1.71 5.01
CA CYS A 122 -5.98 -0.73 4.60
C CYS A 122 -5.55 0.71 4.92
N THR A 123 -4.94 0.93 6.09
CA THR A 123 -4.40 2.25 6.47
C THR A 123 -3.33 2.72 5.49
N ALA A 124 -2.36 1.86 5.16
CA ALA A 124 -1.28 2.16 4.22
C ALA A 124 -1.81 2.56 2.83
N VAL A 125 -2.76 1.78 2.29
CA VAL A 125 -3.39 2.08 1.00
C VAL A 125 -4.22 3.36 1.06
N SER A 126 -4.93 3.59 2.17
CA SER A 126 -5.73 4.81 2.36
C SER A 126 -4.88 6.07 2.42
N ALA A 127 -3.67 5.97 3.00
CA ALA A 127 -2.68 7.04 3.00
C ALA A 127 -2.20 7.37 1.57
N ILE A 128 -1.87 6.35 0.76
CA ILE A 128 -1.48 6.53 -0.65
C ILE A 128 -2.59 7.22 -1.45
N HIS A 129 -3.84 6.85 -1.24
CA HIS A 129 -4.98 7.43 -1.96
C HIS A 129 -5.46 8.76 -1.39
N GLY A 130 -4.93 9.23 -0.26
CA GLY A 130 -5.30 10.50 0.36
C GLY A 130 -6.75 10.56 0.85
N CYS A 131 -7.30 9.44 1.36
CA CYS A 131 -8.64 9.39 1.93
C CYS A 131 -8.59 9.65 3.44
N GLY A 132 -8.78 10.91 3.87
CA GLY A 132 -8.69 11.30 5.29
C GLY A 132 -9.65 10.54 6.19
N ASP A 133 -10.93 10.41 5.83
CA ASP A 133 -11.93 9.65 6.59
C ASP A 133 -11.55 8.18 6.70
N CYS A 134 -10.99 7.58 5.63
CA CYS A 134 -10.57 6.19 5.64
C CYS A 134 -9.36 5.98 6.56
N VAL A 135 -8.35 6.86 6.47
CA VAL A 135 -7.18 6.82 7.36
C VAL A 135 -7.61 6.94 8.81
N ALA A 136 -8.45 7.93 9.15
CA ALA A 136 -8.95 8.14 10.51
C ALA A 136 -9.73 6.93 11.05
N SER A 137 -10.55 6.28 10.21
CA SER A 137 -11.34 5.12 10.60
C SER A 137 -10.46 3.90 10.90
N HIS A 138 -9.52 3.57 10.00
CA HIS A 138 -8.62 2.42 10.17
C HIS A 138 -7.62 2.65 11.32
N GLU A 139 -7.06 3.85 11.44
CA GLU A 139 -6.16 4.23 12.53
C GLU A 139 -6.86 4.09 13.90
N LYS A 140 -8.09 4.60 14.01
CA LYS A 140 -8.89 4.44 15.23
C LYS A 140 -9.09 2.97 15.57
N THR A 141 -9.46 2.13 14.60
CA THR A 141 -9.65 0.68 14.80
C THR A 141 -8.37 0.02 15.30
N LEU A 142 -7.22 0.36 14.74
CA LEU A 142 -5.91 -0.16 15.16
C LEU A 142 -5.60 0.22 16.60
N ARG A 143 -5.80 1.48 16.99
CA ARG A 143 -5.57 1.95 18.35
C ARG A 143 -6.51 1.31 19.37
N GLU A 144 -7.79 1.15 19.04
CA GLU A 144 -8.76 0.44 19.89
C GLU A 144 -8.36 -1.03 20.14
N LYS A 145 -7.59 -1.62 19.22
CA LYS A 145 -6.99 -2.95 19.37
C LYS A 145 -5.62 -2.94 20.07
N GLY A 146 -5.18 -1.81 20.58
CA GLY A 146 -3.91 -1.65 21.29
C GLY A 146 -2.67 -1.59 20.39
N PHE A 147 -2.84 -1.36 19.10
CA PHE A 147 -1.71 -1.21 18.18
C PHE A 147 -1.06 0.17 18.38
N ARG A 148 0.29 0.19 18.47
CA ARG A 148 1.03 1.40 18.81
C ARG A 148 1.12 2.37 17.63
N GLU A 149 1.15 3.64 17.90
CA GLU A 149 1.28 4.71 16.90
C GLU A 149 2.56 4.59 16.07
N GLU A 150 3.68 4.18 16.70
CA GLU A 150 4.95 3.97 15.99
C GLU A 150 4.83 2.88 14.91
N SER A 151 4.08 1.81 15.20
CA SER A 151 3.84 0.71 14.27
C SER A 151 2.92 1.15 13.12
N ILE A 152 1.89 1.94 13.40
CA ILE A 152 1.03 2.51 12.36
C ILE A 152 1.86 3.43 11.45
N LEU A 153 2.68 4.28 12.03
CA LEU A 153 3.54 5.18 11.28
C LEU A 153 4.61 4.43 10.48
N ALA A 154 5.11 3.29 10.98
CA ALA A 154 6.01 2.41 10.24
C ALA A 154 5.37 1.91 8.94
N ALA A 155 4.11 1.48 8.97
CA ALA A 155 3.38 1.07 7.76
C ALA A 155 3.18 2.24 6.78
N VAL A 156 2.90 3.44 7.28
CA VAL A 156 2.76 4.64 6.43
C VAL A 156 4.12 5.03 5.80
N ARG A 157 5.25 4.87 6.52
CA ARG A 157 6.59 5.04 5.94
C ARG A 157 6.84 4.07 4.78
N ILE A 158 6.50 2.79 4.95
CA ILE A 158 6.57 1.79 3.87
C ILE A 158 5.75 2.24 2.66
N ALA A 159 4.49 2.63 2.89
CA ALA A 159 3.60 3.08 1.83
C ALA A 159 4.18 4.28 1.05
N SER A 160 4.73 5.25 1.77
CA SER A 160 5.33 6.45 1.18
C SER A 160 6.53 6.13 0.29
N VAL A 161 7.43 5.26 0.76
CA VAL A 161 8.64 4.86 0.02
C VAL A 161 8.28 4.02 -1.21
N ILE A 162 7.39 3.05 -1.06
CA ILE A 162 6.92 2.18 -2.17
C ILE A 162 6.20 3.02 -3.24
N HIS A 163 5.38 3.98 -2.82
CA HIS A 163 4.69 4.88 -3.76
C HIS A 163 5.68 5.79 -4.50
N GLY A 164 6.65 6.36 -3.81
CA GLY A 164 7.71 7.15 -4.42
C GLY A 164 8.55 6.33 -5.41
N LEU A 165 8.91 5.08 -5.06
CA LEU A 165 9.64 4.19 -5.95
C LEU A 165 8.84 3.87 -7.23
N ALA A 166 7.53 3.64 -7.11
CA ALA A 166 6.67 3.40 -8.27
C ALA A 166 6.73 4.57 -9.26
N GLY A 167 6.68 5.82 -8.77
CA GLY A 167 6.81 7.01 -9.59
C GLY A 167 8.16 7.12 -10.30
N VAL A 168 9.25 6.81 -9.61
CA VAL A 168 10.60 6.79 -10.22
C VAL A 168 10.67 5.75 -11.33
N LEU A 169 10.21 4.53 -11.10
CA LEU A 169 10.24 3.45 -12.10
C LEU A 169 9.41 3.81 -13.35
N GLU A 170 8.26 4.46 -13.20
CA GLU A 170 7.49 4.95 -14.36
C GLU A 170 8.25 6.04 -15.11
N THR A 171 8.89 6.97 -14.40
CA THR A 171 9.68 8.05 -15.01
C THR A 171 10.84 7.50 -15.83
N GLU A 172 11.61 6.58 -15.26
CA GLU A 172 12.77 5.98 -15.95
C GLU A 172 12.38 5.12 -17.16
N LYS A 173 11.21 4.47 -17.11
CA LYS A 173 10.67 3.72 -18.23
C LYS A 173 10.37 4.61 -19.44
N VAL A 174 9.88 5.82 -19.22
CA VAL A 174 9.57 6.79 -20.28
C VAL A 174 10.83 7.54 -20.74
N ALA A 175 11.76 7.81 -19.82
CA ALA A 175 13.02 8.52 -20.10
C ALA A 175 14.03 7.65 -20.86
N SER A 176 13.89 6.30 -20.87
CA SER A 176 14.74 5.41 -21.66
C SER A 176 14.54 5.70 -23.15
N PRO A 177 15.62 5.91 -23.96
CA PRO A 177 15.49 6.16 -25.39
C PRO A 177 14.70 5.02 -26.06
N VAL A 178 13.63 5.37 -26.76
CA VAL A 178 12.96 4.41 -27.63
C VAL A 178 14.01 3.96 -28.66
N PRO A 179 14.29 2.64 -28.83
CA PRO A 179 15.19 2.19 -29.88
C PRO A 179 14.71 2.76 -31.20
N ALA A 180 15.58 3.48 -31.92
CA ALA A 180 15.27 3.94 -33.26
C ALA A 180 14.83 2.71 -34.08
N VAL A 181 13.59 2.73 -34.57
CA VAL A 181 13.11 1.72 -35.50
C VAL A 181 13.92 1.88 -36.75
N ALA A 182 14.78 0.88 -37.06
CA ALA A 182 15.56 0.81 -38.27
C ALA A 182 14.66 0.46 -39.46
#